data_39419abcc60acfd27476d7bdf28fdca4
#
_entry.id   39419abcc60acfd27476d7bdf28fdca4
#
_cell.length_a   1.000
_cell.length_b   1.000
_cell.length_c   1.000
_cell.angle_alpha   90.00
_cell.angle_beta   90.00
_cell.angle_gamma   90.00
#
_symmetry.space_group_name_H-M   'P 1'
#
loop_
_entity.id
_entity.type
_entity.pdbx_description
1 polymer ?
#
loop_
_entity_poly.entity_id
_entity_poly.type
_entity_poly.pdbx_seq_one_letter_code
_entity_poly.pdbx_strand_id
1 'polypeptide(L)' 'MALKKVVENYAQERIKEFDSLDTGDFFVEDGYLYVKTDGLEALNLNEGRYEDFDSSYKVHQAEVSAIVS' A
#
# COMPACT_ATOMS: atom_id res chain seq x y z
N MET A 1 -7.45 -8.05 14.31
CA MET A 1 -6.54 -7.01 13.88
C MET A 1 -7.16 -6.13 12.83
N ALA A 2 -7.09 -4.86 13.06
CA ALA A 2 -7.71 -3.91 12.14
C ALA A 2 -7.11 -3.94 10.75
N LEU A 3 -5.83 -4.22 10.62
CA LEU A 3 -5.20 -4.21 9.32
C LEU A 3 -5.76 -5.25 8.36
N LYS A 4 -6.19 -6.38 8.86
CA LYS A 4 -6.74 -7.39 7.99
C LYS A 4 -8.02 -6.92 7.32
N LYS A 5 -8.84 -6.20 8.06
CA LYS A 5 -10.09 -5.72 7.49
C LYS A 5 -9.87 -4.68 6.43
N VAL A 6 -8.84 -3.87 6.62
CA VAL A 6 -8.57 -2.82 5.67
C VAL A 6 -8.17 -3.40 4.32
N VAL A 7 -7.38 -4.44 4.34
CA VAL A 7 -6.91 -5.04 3.10
C VAL A 7 -8.06 -5.61 2.28
N GLU A 8 -9.11 -6.04 2.92
CA GLU A 8 -10.24 -6.61 2.21
C GLU A 8 -10.99 -5.59 1.35
N ASN A 9 -10.72 -4.33 1.55
CA ASN A 9 -11.46 -3.31 0.83
C ASN A 9 -10.79 -2.82 -0.44
N TYR A 10 -9.65 -3.35 -0.80
CA TYR A 10 -9.03 -2.88 -2.02
C TYR A 10 -9.74 -3.51 -3.22
N ALA A 11 -9.68 -2.85 -4.37
CA ALA A 11 -10.38 -3.30 -5.55
C ALA A 11 -9.45 -3.34 -6.75
N GLN A 12 -9.78 -4.18 -7.72
CA GLN A 12 -8.96 -4.33 -8.90
C GLN A 12 -8.83 -3.05 -9.70
N GLU A 13 -9.89 -2.29 -9.78
CA GLU A 13 -9.86 -1.05 -10.53
C GLU A 13 -9.02 0.03 -9.87
N ARG A 14 -8.45 -0.26 -8.73
CA ARG A 14 -7.57 0.67 -8.07
C ARG A 14 -6.11 0.39 -8.33
N ILE A 15 -5.83 -0.22 -9.46
CA ILE A 15 -4.45 -0.46 -9.86
C ILE A 15 -3.85 0.86 -10.27
N LYS A 16 -2.71 1.21 -9.68
CA LYS A 16 -2.03 2.47 -9.91
C LYS A 16 -0.54 2.24 -10.08
N GLU A 17 0.11 3.13 -10.81
CA GLU A 17 1.57 3.10 -10.81
C GLU A 17 2.05 3.67 -9.49
N PHE A 18 3.14 3.15 -8.98
CA PHE A 18 3.66 3.57 -7.70
C PHE A 18 3.89 5.08 -7.65
N ASP A 19 4.34 5.65 -8.77
CA ASP A 19 4.62 7.08 -8.84
C ASP A 19 3.36 7.93 -8.69
N SER A 20 2.21 7.40 -8.99
CA SER A 20 0.97 8.15 -8.88
C SER A 20 0.41 8.18 -7.46
N LEU A 21 0.98 7.41 -6.55
CA LEU A 21 0.55 7.43 -5.17
C LEU A 21 1.22 8.58 -4.43
N ASP A 22 0.51 9.13 -3.47
CA ASP A 22 1.08 10.16 -2.60
C ASP A 22 1.73 9.49 -1.39
N THR A 23 2.69 10.17 -0.79
CA THR A 23 3.27 9.70 0.46
C THR A 23 2.15 9.57 1.49
N GLY A 24 2.10 8.44 2.13
CA GLY A 24 1.04 8.14 3.08
C GLY A 24 -0.07 7.29 2.50
N ASP A 25 -0.11 7.11 1.18
CA ASP A 25 -1.11 6.23 0.59
C ASP A 25 -0.76 4.78 0.87
N PHE A 26 -1.79 3.97 1.03
CA PHE A 26 -1.62 2.55 1.30
C PHE A 26 -1.86 1.74 0.04
N PHE A 27 -1.18 0.62 -0.09
CA PHE A 27 -1.39 -0.26 -1.23
C PHE A 27 -1.05 -1.70 -0.82
N VAL A 28 -1.51 -2.64 -1.64
CA VAL A 28 -1.26 -4.06 -1.42
C VAL A 28 -0.39 -4.58 -2.55
N GLU A 29 0.61 -5.33 -2.21
CA GLU A 29 1.47 -5.94 -3.19
C GLU A 29 1.91 -7.31 -2.67
N ASP A 30 1.69 -8.32 -3.47
CA ASP A 30 2.10 -9.69 -3.13
C ASP A 30 1.55 -10.15 -1.78
N GLY A 31 0.34 -9.71 -1.47
CA GLY A 31 -0.31 -10.13 -0.23
C GLY A 31 0.07 -9.33 0.99
N TYR A 32 0.94 -8.33 0.85
CA TYR A 32 1.35 -7.50 1.97
C TYR A 32 0.78 -6.11 1.87
N LEU A 33 0.55 -5.49 3.00
CA LEU A 33 0.08 -4.11 3.05
C LEU A 33 1.28 -3.19 3.22
N TYR A 34 1.31 -2.15 2.38
CA TYR A 34 2.41 -1.18 2.38
C TYR A 34 1.85 0.23 2.54
N VAL A 35 2.71 1.13 3.02
CA VAL A 35 2.41 2.55 2.98
C VAL A 35 3.58 3.25 2.27
N LYS A 36 3.26 4.11 1.30
CA LYS A 36 4.30 4.82 0.57
C LYS A 36 4.95 5.84 1.48
N THR A 37 6.27 5.79 1.60
CA THR A 37 7.00 6.66 2.52
C THR A 37 7.85 7.68 1.79
N ASP A 38 8.22 7.45 0.54
CA ASP A 38 9.03 8.39 -0.21
C ASP A 38 8.82 8.10 -1.70
N GLY A 39 9.48 8.86 -2.54
CA GLY A 39 9.30 8.77 -3.99
C GLY A 39 9.41 7.37 -4.56
N LEU A 40 10.37 6.59 -4.09
CA LEU A 40 10.55 5.24 -4.59
C LEU A 40 10.59 4.22 -3.47
N GLU A 41 10.07 4.58 -2.30
CA GLU A 41 10.18 3.70 -1.14
C GLU A 41 8.83 3.53 -0.43
N ALA A 42 8.62 2.36 0.12
CA ALA A 42 7.43 2.09 0.92
C ALA A 42 7.79 1.18 2.09
N LEU A 43 6.99 1.27 3.14
CA LEU A 43 7.16 0.42 4.30
C LEU A 43 6.20 -0.75 4.22
N ASN A 44 6.76 -1.95 4.31
CA ASN A 44 5.95 -3.17 4.36
C ASN A 44 5.45 -3.30 5.80
N LEU A 45 4.16 -3.08 5.99
CA LEU A 45 3.59 -3.09 7.34
C LEU A 45 3.50 -4.48 7.94
N ASN A 46 3.49 -5.51 7.12
CA ASN A 46 3.44 -6.87 7.63
C ASN A 46 4.80 -7.33 8.13
N GLU A 47 5.87 -6.89 7.44
CA GLU A 47 7.21 -7.34 7.77
C GLU A 47 8.01 -6.29 8.52
N GLY A 48 7.54 -5.06 8.54
CA GLY A 48 8.22 -4.00 9.27
C GLY A 48 9.50 -3.53 8.62
N ARG A 49 9.58 -3.57 7.30
CA ARG A 49 10.82 -3.12 6.64
C ARG A 49 10.51 -2.33 5.38
N TYR A 50 11.46 -1.49 5.00
CA TYR A 50 11.32 -0.63 3.83
C TYR A 50 11.77 -1.38 2.58
N GLU A 51 11.09 -1.10 1.47
CA GLU A 51 11.41 -1.71 0.20
C GLU A 51 11.32 -0.66 -0.89
N ASP A 52 12.11 -0.82 -1.96
CA ASP A 52 12.12 0.12 -3.07
C ASP A 52 11.19 -0.36 -4.17
N PHE A 53 10.56 0.58 -4.84
CA PHE A 53 9.67 0.28 -5.96
C PHE A 53 10.00 1.19 -7.13
N ASP A 54 9.91 0.66 -8.35
CA ASP A 54 10.06 1.49 -9.53
C ASP A 54 8.86 2.41 -9.65
N SER A 55 9.07 3.59 -10.21
CA SER A 55 7.98 4.57 -10.33
C SER A 55 6.82 4.05 -11.16
N SER A 56 7.09 3.20 -12.14
CA SER A 56 6.04 2.67 -13.01
C SER A 56 5.49 1.32 -12.56
N TYR A 57 5.97 0.81 -11.45
CA TYR A 57 5.50 -0.47 -10.95
C TYR A 57 4.04 -0.37 -10.52
N LYS A 58 3.22 -1.32 -10.94
CA LYS A 58 1.78 -1.25 -10.66
C LYS A 58 1.43 -1.96 -9.38
N VAL A 59 0.66 -1.30 -8.55
CA VAL A 59 0.23 -1.82 -7.27
C VAL A 59 -1.26 -1.60 -7.11
N HIS A 60 -1.87 -2.27 -6.14
CA HIS A 60 -3.29 -2.10 -5.87
C HIS A 60 -3.45 -1.13 -4.71
N GLN A 61 -3.96 0.06 -4.99
CA GLN A 61 -4.17 1.04 -3.94
C GLN A 61 -5.25 0.57 -2.98
N ALA A 62 -5.02 0.69 -1.70
CA ALA A 62 -5.95 0.28 -0.68
C ALA A 62 -6.49 1.48 0.06
N GLU A 63 -7.73 1.40 0.50
CA GLU A 63 -8.30 2.44 1.34
C GLU A 63 -8.22 2.00 2.77
N VAL A 64 -7.56 2.82 3.57
CA VAL A 64 -7.39 2.50 4.97
C VAL A 64 -8.17 3.52 5.75
N SER A 65 -9.44 3.24 5.96
CA SER A 65 -10.29 4.22 6.62
C SER A 65 -10.66 3.82 8.02
N ALA A 66 -10.45 2.61 8.41
CA ALA A 66 -10.90 2.16 9.72
C ALA A 66 -9.80 1.48 10.45
N ILE A 67 -8.76 2.14 10.62
CA ILE A 67 -7.67 1.61 11.35
C ILE A 67 -7.78 1.91 12.76
N VAL A 68 -8.84 1.80 13.29
CA VAL A 68 -8.95 2.04 14.67
C VAL A 68 -9.06 0.73 15.29
N SER A 69 -8.34 0.43 16.14
CA SER A 69 -8.50 -0.85 16.76
C SER A 69 -9.21 -0.80 18.07
#